data_94c1464fa876c53f7658e0684a393acd
#
_entry.id   94c1464fa876c53f7658e0684a393acd
#
_cell.length_a   1.000
_cell.length_b   1.000
_cell.length_c   1.000
_cell.angle_alpha   90.00
_cell.angle_beta   90.00
_cell.angle_gamma   90.00
#
_symmetry.space_group_name_H-M   'P 1'
#
loop_
_entity.id
_entity.type
_entity.pdbx_description
1 polymer ?
#
loop_
_entity_poly.entity_id
_entity_poly.type
_entity_poly.pdbx_seq_one_letter_code
_entity_poly.pdbx_strand_id
1 'polypeptide(L)'
;MNKMKKVLMTMFGLVMLPLLFACSNNQSAGIEAIKSKGKLVVALNPDFAPFEYQKVVDGKNQIVGSDIELAKVIATELGVELELSPMSFDNVLASVQSGKADLAISGVSKTDERSKVFDFSIPYYTSKNKLIVKKSDLATYQSVNDLAQKKVGVQKLSLIHISEPTRH
;
A
#
# COMPACT_ATOMS: atom_id res chain seq x y z
N MET A 1 34.62 -51.12 28.06
CA MET A 1 33.72 -50.19 27.33
C MET A 1 33.65 -50.72 25.91
N ASN A 2 32.54 -51.38 25.58
CA ASN A 2 32.44 -52.26 24.41
C ASN A 2 32.51 -51.51 23.09
N LYS A 3 33.22 -52.08 22.10
CA LYS A 3 33.33 -51.57 20.71
C LYS A 3 31.99 -51.24 20.08
N MET A 4 30.92 -51.90 20.48
CA MET A 4 29.54 -51.64 20.05
C MET A 4 28.98 -50.26 20.49
N LYS A 5 29.39 -49.76 21.68
CA LYS A 5 28.97 -48.42 22.15
C LYS A 5 29.62 -47.27 21.37
N LYS A 6 30.85 -47.49 20.85
CA LYS A 6 31.56 -46.53 20.02
C LYS A 6 30.97 -46.42 18.61
N VAL A 7 30.52 -47.53 18.05
CA VAL A 7 29.88 -47.55 16.72
C VAL A 7 28.49 -46.91 16.76
N LEU A 8 27.73 -47.10 17.85
CA LEU A 8 26.41 -46.51 18.02
C LEU A 8 26.48 -44.99 18.23
N MET A 9 27.56 -44.49 18.85
CA MET A 9 27.77 -43.06 19.10
C MET A 9 28.26 -42.33 17.84
N THR A 10 28.96 -43.01 16.92
CA THR A 10 29.37 -42.44 15.63
C THR A 10 28.24 -42.44 14.59
N MET A 11 27.29 -43.39 14.64
CA MET A 11 26.12 -43.37 13.75
C MET A 11 25.08 -42.33 14.16
N PHE A 12 24.96 -41.97 15.45
CA PHE A 12 24.03 -40.90 15.92
C PHE A 12 24.51 -39.49 15.59
N GLY A 13 25.82 -39.28 15.43
CA GLY A 13 26.42 -38.02 15.06
C GLY A 13 26.30 -37.65 13.57
N LEU A 14 26.07 -38.65 12.70
CA LEU A 14 26.06 -38.46 11.24
C LEU A 14 24.65 -38.18 10.65
N VAL A 15 23.58 -38.38 11.43
CA VAL A 15 22.18 -38.19 11.00
C VAL A 15 21.66 -36.79 11.30
N MET A 16 22.37 -35.99 12.13
CA MET A 16 21.93 -34.64 12.51
C MET A 16 22.44 -33.50 11.61
N LEU A 17 23.20 -33.79 10.55
CA LEU A 17 23.83 -32.74 9.71
C LEU A 17 23.02 -32.24 8.51
N PRO A 18 21.90 -32.81 8.05
CA PRO A 18 21.16 -32.25 6.92
C PRO A 18 19.98 -31.32 7.28
N LEU A 19 19.77 -30.98 8.57
CA LEU A 19 18.61 -30.16 8.98
C LEU A 19 18.88 -28.64 9.05
N LEU A 20 20.07 -28.17 8.71
CA LEU A 20 20.42 -26.74 8.76
C LEU A 20 20.42 -26.03 7.38
N PHE A 21 19.99 -26.70 6.31
CA PHE A 21 19.95 -26.09 4.96
C PHE A 21 18.55 -25.70 4.47
N ALA A 22 17.54 -25.69 5.31
CA ALA A 22 16.16 -25.45 4.91
C ALA A 22 15.61 -24.06 5.33
N CYS A 23 16.42 -23.03 5.41
CA CYS A 23 15.95 -21.64 5.55
C CYS A 23 16.82 -20.67 4.76
N SER A 24 17.07 -20.96 3.49
CA SER A 24 17.35 -19.90 2.53
C SER A 24 15.99 -19.44 1.98
N ASN A 25 15.29 -18.65 2.75
CA ASN A 25 14.16 -17.88 2.27
C ASN A 25 14.77 -16.77 1.38
N ASN A 26 15.18 -17.14 0.17
CA ASN A 26 15.34 -16.18 -0.93
C ASN A 26 13.94 -15.70 -1.28
N GLN A 27 13.37 -14.84 -0.44
CA GLN A 27 12.27 -13.99 -0.88
C GLN A 27 12.85 -13.12 -1.97
N SER A 28 12.61 -13.52 -3.21
CA SER A 28 12.85 -12.66 -4.36
C SER A 28 12.09 -11.37 -4.09
N ALA A 29 12.83 -10.27 -3.88
CA ALA A 29 12.23 -9.00 -3.51
C ALA A 29 11.64 -8.31 -4.75
N GLY A 30 10.58 -7.55 -4.59
CA GLY A 30 10.03 -6.69 -5.62
C GLY A 30 9.37 -7.44 -6.79
N ILE A 31 9.71 -7.06 -8.02
CA ILE A 31 9.04 -7.51 -9.25
C ILE A 31 9.12 -9.04 -9.42
N GLU A 32 10.24 -9.67 -9.08
CA GLU A 32 10.39 -11.13 -9.21
C GLU A 32 9.46 -11.89 -8.25
N ALA A 33 9.20 -11.36 -7.06
CA ALA A 33 8.24 -11.92 -6.12
C ALA A 33 6.81 -11.85 -6.67
N ILE A 34 6.44 -10.72 -7.28
CA ILE A 34 5.13 -10.52 -7.91
C ILE A 34 4.94 -11.51 -9.06
N LYS A 35 5.91 -11.62 -9.94
CA LYS A 35 5.90 -12.58 -11.07
C LYS A 35 5.82 -14.02 -10.62
N SER A 36 6.59 -14.41 -9.61
CA SER A 36 6.58 -15.76 -9.04
C SER A 36 5.22 -16.10 -8.40
N LYS A 37 4.57 -15.12 -7.77
CA LYS A 37 3.23 -15.23 -7.19
C LYS A 37 2.13 -15.29 -8.25
N GLY A 38 2.39 -14.82 -9.48
CA GLY A 38 1.46 -14.78 -10.60
C GLY A 38 0.38 -13.70 -10.50
N LYS A 39 0.45 -12.81 -9.50
CA LYS A 39 -0.53 -11.75 -9.31
C LYS A 39 0.09 -10.48 -8.71
N LEU A 40 -0.47 -9.33 -9.10
CA LEU A 40 -0.22 -8.01 -8.51
C LEU A 40 -1.39 -7.64 -7.61
N VAL A 41 -1.15 -7.51 -6.32
CA VAL A 41 -2.15 -7.07 -5.33
C VAL A 41 -2.04 -5.56 -5.15
N VAL A 42 -3.09 -4.83 -5.53
CA VAL A 42 -3.14 -3.36 -5.46
C VAL A 42 -4.12 -2.91 -4.39
N ALA A 43 -3.61 -2.25 -3.34
CA ALA A 43 -4.42 -1.62 -2.31
C ALA A 43 -4.96 -0.27 -2.78
N LEU A 44 -6.24 -0.01 -2.51
CA LEU A 44 -6.91 1.22 -2.88
C LEU A 44 -8.13 1.51 -1.98
N ASN A 45 -8.54 2.79 -1.92
CA ASN A 45 -9.80 3.21 -1.31
C ASN A 45 -10.79 3.62 -2.42
N PRO A 46 -11.86 2.84 -2.68
CA PRO A 46 -12.72 3.04 -3.85
C PRO A 46 -13.80 4.11 -3.63
N ASP A 47 -13.43 5.25 -3.03
CA ASP A 47 -14.30 6.38 -2.73
C ASP A 47 -13.79 7.70 -3.33
N PHE A 48 -12.90 7.64 -4.33
CA PHE A 48 -12.21 8.82 -4.87
C PHE A 48 -12.36 8.97 -6.40
N ALA A 49 -13.58 9.26 -6.84
CA ALA A 49 -13.85 9.55 -8.26
C ALA A 49 -13.10 10.80 -8.75
N PRO A 50 -12.56 10.82 -9.97
CA PRO A 50 -12.67 9.82 -11.05
C PRO A 50 -11.54 8.78 -11.03
N PHE A 51 -10.70 8.75 -10.00
CA PHE A 51 -9.50 7.91 -9.92
C PHE A 51 -9.84 6.47 -9.59
N GLU A 52 -10.50 6.20 -8.46
CA GLU A 52 -10.98 4.91 -8.04
C GLU A 52 -12.32 5.03 -7.29
N TYR A 53 -13.37 4.39 -7.81
CA TYR A 53 -14.70 4.47 -7.22
C TYR A 53 -15.57 3.28 -7.61
N GLN A 54 -16.61 3.06 -6.81
CA GLN A 54 -17.59 2.01 -7.07
C GLN A 54 -18.63 2.48 -8.08
N LYS A 55 -18.94 1.63 -9.05
CA LYS A 55 -19.97 1.85 -10.06
C LYS A 55 -20.71 0.56 -10.35
N VAL A 56 -22.03 0.64 -10.54
CA VAL A 56 -22.81 -0.47 -11.06
C VAL A 56 -22.63 -0.52 -12.58
N VAL A 57 -22.04 -1.63 -13.06
CA VAL A 57 -21.87 -1.92 -14.48
C VAL A 57 -22.53 -3.27 -14.75
N ASP A 58 -23.47 -3.32 -15.67
CA ASP A 58 -24.24 -4.54 -16.01
C ASP A 58 -24.84 -5.23 -14.77
N GLY A 59 -25.41 -4.43 -13.86
CA GLY A 59 -26.04 -4.91 -12.63
C GLY A 59 -25.08 -5.42 -11.54
N LYS A 60 -23.76 -5.31 -11.74
CA LYS A 60 -22.72 -5.72 -10.78
C LYS A 60 -21.96 -4.51 -10.26
N ASN A 61 -21.66 -4.51 -8.97
CA ASN A 61 -20.79 -3.51 -8.37
C ASN A 61 -19.34 -3.77 -8.84
N GLN A 62 -18.72 -2.77 -9.46
CA GLN A 62 -17.34 -2.83 -9.94
C GLN A 62 -16.58 -1.61 -9.43
N ILE A 63 -15.29 -1.78 -9.18
CA ILE A 63 -14.37 -0.69 -8.91
C ILE A 63 -13.78 -0.25 -10.26
N VAL A 64 -13.94 1.03 -10.59
CA VAL A 64 -13.55 1.62 -11.87
C VAL A 64 -12.84 2.95 -11.65
N GLY A 65 -12.19 3.48 -12.69
CA GLY A 65 -11.52 4.76 -12.68
C GLY A 65 -10.12 4.70 -13.27
N SER A 66 -9.48 5.86 -13.40
CA SER A 66 -8.14 5.96 -14.03
C SER A 66 -7.07 5.16 -13.30
N ASP A 67 -7.15 5.07 -11.97
CA ASP A 67 -6.19 4.31 -11.16
C ASP A 67 -6.35 2.81 -11.37
N ILE A 68 -7.58 2.36 -11.64
CA ILE A 68 -7.86 0.96 -11.97
C ILE A 68 -7.29 0.60 -13.36
N GLU A 69 -7.44 1.50 -14.33
CA GLU A 69 -6.86 1.29 -15.66
C GLU A 69 -5.32 1.30 -15.60
N LEU A 70 -4.72 2.17 -14.79
CA LEU A 70 -3.28 2.17 -14.54
C LEU A 70 -2.82 0.84 -13.92
N ALA A 71 -3.55 0.33 -12.91
CA ALA A 71 -3.26 -0.96 -12.29
C ALA A 71 -3.31 -2.12 -13.29
N LYS A 72 -4.31 -2.12 -14.20
CA LYS A 72 -4.43 -3.13 -15.27
C LYS A 72 -3.23 -3.10 -16.22
N VAL A 73 -2.79 -1.89 -16.63
CA VAL A 73 -1.60 -1.75 -17.49
C VAL A 73 -0.38 -2.32 -16.80
N ILE A 74 -0.15 -1.98 -15.53
CA ILE A 74 1.01 -2.48 -14.77
C ILE A 74 0.99 -4.01 -14.67
N ALA A 75 -0.17 -4.61 -14.32
CA ALA A 75 -0.29 -6.05 -14.22
C ALA A 75 -0.06 -6.75 -15.58
N THR A 76 -0.56 -6.16 -16.67
CA THR A 76 -0.35 -6.65 -18.04
C THR A 76 1.13 -6.62 -18.42
N GLU A 77 1.84 -5.52 -18.16
CA GLU A 77 3.27 -5.37 -18.44
C GLU A 77 4.13 -6.35 -17.62
N LEU A 78 3.69 -6.67 -16.40
CA LEU A 78 4.35 -7.68 -15.56
C LEU A 78 4.01 -9.11 -15.97
N GLY A 79 2.99 -9.33 -16.79
CA GLY A 79 2.50 -10.65 -17.19
C GLY A 79 1.83 -11.42 -16.06
N VAL A 80 1.10 -10.73 -15.16
CA VAL A 80 0.44 -11.30 -13.98
C VAL A 80 -1.03 -10.90 -13.90
N GLU A 81 -1.81 -11.60 -13.07
CA GLU A 81 -3.18 -11.21 -12.77
C GLU A 81 -3.25 -9.98 -11.87
N LEU A 82 -4.26 -9.12 -12.06
CA LEU A 82 -4.56 -8.01 -11.17
C LEU A 82 -5.54 -8.44 -10.08
N GLU A 83 -5.15 -8.25 -8.83
CA GLU A 83 -6.03 -8.38 -7.66
C GLU A 83 -6.21 -7.02 -7.01
N LEU A 84 -7.43 -6.48 -7.02
CA LEU A 84 -7.77 -5.25 -6.30
C LEU A 84 -8.09 -5.58 -4.85
N SER A 85 -7.48 -4.86 -3.91
CA SER A 85 -7.69 -5.00 -2.46
C SER A 85 -8.29 -3.71 -1.89
N PRO A 86 -9.65 -3.56 -1.96
CA PRO A 86 -10.32 -2.35 -1.50
C PRO A 86 -10.34 -2.28 0.02
N MET A 87 -10.07 -1.09 0.57
CA MET A 87 -10.06 -0.82 2.00
C MET A 87 -10.23 0.67 2.28
N SER A 88 -10.33 1.05 3.57
CA SER A 88 -10.28 2.46 3.95
C SER A 88 -8.90 3.06 3.69
N PHE A 89 -8.83 4.34 3.35
CA PHE A 89 -7.58 5.01 2.96
C PHE A 89 -6.48 4.90 4.03
N ASP A 90 -6.82 4.93 5.30
CA ASP A 90 -5.86 4.78 6.40
C ASP A 90 -5.21 3.38 6.47
N ASN A 91 -5.84 2.37 5.87
CA ASN A 91 -5.29 1.02 5.80
C ASN A 91 -4.47 0.76 4.53
N VAL A 92 -4.61 1.58 3.48
CA VAL A 92 -3.93 1.38 2.20
C VAL A 92 -2.41 1.32 2.37
N LEU A 93 -1.80 2.33 3.01
CA LEU A 93 -0.35 2.35 3.24
C LEU A 93 0.11 1.24 4.20
N ALA A 94 -0.66 0.98 5.25
CA ALA A 94 -0.35 -0.10 6.20
C ALA A 94 -0.37 -1.48 5.54
N SER A 95 -1.22 -1.70 4.53
CA SER A 95 -1.27 -2.97 3.79
C SER A 95 -0.01 -3.21 2.95
N VAL A 96 0.54 -2.17 2.32
CA VAL A 96 1.83 -2.25 1.59
C VAL A 96 2.97 -2.47 2.57
N GLN A 97 3.03 -1.71 3.66
CA GLN A 97 4.08 -1.85 4.66
C GLN A 97 4.13 -3.26 5.29
N SER A 98 2.98 -3.90 5.47
CA SER A 98 2.88 -5.26 6.00
C SER A 98 3.05 -6.36 4.95
N GLY A 99 3.24 -6.02 3.68
CA GLY A 99 3.35 -6.98 2.58
C GLY A 99 2.03 -7.67 2.20
N LYS A 100 0.88 -7.17 2.67
CA LYS A 100 -0.45 -7.67 2.27
C LYS A 100 -0.83 -7.21 0.86
N ALA A 101 -0.35 -6.05 0.44
CA ALA A 101 -0.43 -5.56 -0.91
C ALA A 101 0.98 -5.27 -1.45
N ASP A 102 1.16 -5.42 -2.75
CA ASP A 102 2.43 -5.15 -3.43
C ASP A 102 2.56 -3.67 -3.77
N LEU A 103 1.44 -3.01 -4.01
CA LEU A 103 1.38 -1.64 -4.53
C LEU A 103 0.15 -0.93 -3.95
N ALA A 104 0.27 0.38 -3.73
CA ALA A 104 -0.84 1.27 -3.44
C ALA A 104 -1.06 2.21 -4.63
N ILE A 105 -2.27 2.20 -5.20
CA ILE A 105 -2.72 3.19 -6.18
C ILE A 105 -4.05 3.74 -5.67
N SER A 106 -4.03 4.94 -5.07
CA SER A 106 -5.20 5.51 -4.40
C SER A 106 -5.01 7.01 -4.13
N GLY A 107 -4.58 7.75 -5.12
CA GLY A 107 -4.33 9.19 -4.96
C GLY A 107 -3.31 9.53 -3.86
N VAL A 108 -2.38 8.63 -3.57
CA VAL A 108 -1.41 8.78 -2.48
C VAL A 108 -0.36 9.81 -2.85
N SER A 109 -0.34 10.94 -2.15
CA SER A 109 0.69 11.96 -2.34
C SER A 109 2.01 11.56 -1.71
N LYS A 110 3.10 11.80 -2.43
CA LYS A 110 4.47 11.68 -1.90
C LYS A 110 4.73 12.81 -0.90
N THR A 111 5.19 12.47 0.29
CA THR A 111 5.72 13.40 1.30
C THR A 111 7.07 12.92 1.81
N ASP A 112 7.83 13.81 2.47
CA ASP A 112 9.13 13.45 3.04
C ASP A 112 9.00 12.35 4.11
N GLU A 113 7.94 12.40 4.94
CA GLU A 113 7.67 11.38 5.95
C GLU A 113 7.38 10.02 5.32
N ARG A 114 6.50 10.00 4.31
CA ARG A 114 6.16 8.76 3.60
C ARG A 114 7.34 8.19 2.83
N SER A 115 8.18 9.06 2.25
CA SER A 115 9.39 8.66 1.51
C SER A 115 10.49 8.02 2.38
N LYS A 116 10.38 8.12 3.71
CA LYS A 116 11.26 7.39 4.65
C LYS A 116 10.91 5.91 4.77
N VAL A 117 9.70 5.53 4.38
CA VAL A 117 9.14 4.19 4.61
C VAL A 117 8.72 3.51 3.31
N PHE A 118 8.37 4.29 2.29
CA PHE A 118 7.86 3.80 1.01
C PHE A 118 8.64 4.36 -0.16
N ASP A 119 8.81 3.56 -1.19
CA ASP A 119 9.25 4.01 -2.51
C ASP A 119 8.05 4.53 -3.31
N PHE A 120 8.26 5.59 -4.07
CA PHE A 120 7.25 6.20 -4.91
C PHE A 120 7.68 6.20 -6.37
N SER A 121 6.73 6.02 -7.26
CA SER A 121 6.92 6.27 -8.69
C SER A 121 7.10 7.76 -8.98
N ILE A 122 7.35 8.09 -10.24
CA ILE A 122 7.11 9.45 -10.72
C ILE A 122 5.63 9.81 -10.55
N PRO A 123 5.28 11.10 -10.35
CA PRO A 123 3.88 11.52 -10.27
C PRO A 123 3.15 11.23 -11.57
N TYR A 124 2.04 10.50 -11.52
CA TYR A 124 1.16 10.26 -12.67
C TYR A 124 0.00 11.26 -12.75
N TYR A 125 -0.22 12.04 -11.67
CA TYR A 125 -1.21 13.09 -11.62
C TYR A 125 -0.77 14.24 -10.69
N THR A 126 -1.15 15.49 -11.01
CA THR A 126 -0.91 16.65 -10.16
C THR A 126 -2.22 17.37 -9.89
N SER A 127 -2.53 17.61 -8.62
CA SER A 127 -3.73 18.31 -8.19
C SER A 127 -3.39 19.49 -7.26
N LYS A 128 -4.37 20.36 -7.05
CA LYS A 128 -4.30 21.43 -6.04
C LYS A 128 -5.35 21.17 -4.97
N ASN A 129 -4.95 21.19 -3.71
CA ASN A 129 -5.88 21.17 -2.60
C ASN A 129 -6.72 22.44 -2.59
N LYS A 130 -8.01 22.30 -2.30
CA LYS A 130 -8.95 23.43 -2.16
C LYS A 130 -9.79 23.25 -0.91
N LEU A 131 -10.23 24.38 -0.35
CA LEU A 131 -11.18 24.42 0.74
C LEU A 131 -12.59 24.49 0.21
N ILE A 132 -13.50 23.71 0.78
CA ILE A 132 -14.94 23.83 0.56
C ILE A 132 -15.54 24.51 1.78
N VAL A 133 -16.17 25.65 1.55
CA VAL A 133 -16.84 26.45 2.59
C VAL A 133 -18.25 26.81 2.15
N LYS A 134 -19.11 27.23 3.07
CA LYS A 134 -20.41 27.78 2.70
C LYS A 134 -20.22 29.05 1.88
N LYS A 135 -21.12 29.30 0.94
CA LYS A 135 -21.05 30.51 0.06
C LYS A 135 -21.04 31.79 0.87
N SER A 136 -21.74 31.84 1.99
CA SER A 136 -21.74 32.97 2.93
C SER A 136 -20.37 33.26 3.55
N ASP A 137 -19.52 32.29 3.63
CA ASP A 137 -18.27 32.31 4.40
C ASP A 137 -17.04 32.47 3.48
N LEU A 138 -17.24 32.62 2.16
CA LEU A 138 -16.17 32.77 1.18
C LEU A 138 -15.25 33.95 1.49
N ALA A 139 -15.79 35.06 1.99
CA ALA A 139 -14.99 36.25 2.35
C ALA A 139 -14.18 36.02 3.65
N THR A 140 -14.60 35.10 4.49
CA THR A 140 -13.97 34.80 5.79
C THR A 140 -12.82 33.80 5.67
N TYR A 141 -12.95 32.81 4.78
CA TYR A 141 -11.97 31.73 4.62
C TYR A 141 -11.31 31.79 3.25
N GLN A 142 -10.27 32.57 3.12
CA GLN A 142 -9.53 32.75 1.86
C GLN A 142 -8.20 32.01 1.83
N SER A 143 -7.69 31.64 2.99
CA SER A 143 -6.42 30.95 3.14
C SER A 143 -6.48 29.84 4.20
N VAL A 144 -5.47 28.98 4.24
CA VAL A 144 -5.32 27.95 5.30
C VAL A 144 -5.16 28.58 6.68
N ASN A 145 -4.56 29.78 6.77
CA ASN A 145 -4.36 30.48 8.04
C ASN A 145 -5.69 30.90 8.70
N ASP A 146 -6.74 31.15 7.92
CA ASP A 146 -8.06 31.50 8.43
C ASP A 146 -8.78 30.33 9.12
N LEU A 147 -8.22 29.13 8.97
CA LEU A 147 -8.72 27.90 9.62
C LEU A 147 -8.17 27.70 11.04
N ALA A 148 -7.27 28.56 11.51
CA ALA A 148 -6.71 28.47 12.84
C ALA A 148 -7.83 28.38 13.90
N GLN A 149 -7.78 27.35 14.77
CA GLN A 149 -8.78 27.05 15.80
C GLN A 149 -10.21 26.74 15.27
N LYS A 150 -10.37 26.46 14.00
CA LYS A 150 -11.64 26.03 13.41
C LYS A 150 -11.71 24.52 13.31
N LYS A 151 -12.94 23.98 13.33
CA LYS A 151 -13.17 22.57 13.05
C LYS A 151 -13.19 22.35 11.53
N VAL A 152 -12.27 21.57 11.03
CA VAL A 152 -12.13 21.25 9.61
C VAL A 152 -12.39 19.77 9.41
N GLY A 153 -13.32 19.42 8.52
CA GLY A 153 -13.53 18.03 8.11
C GLY A 153 -12.50 17.63 7.06
N VAL A 154 -11.77 16.57 7.30
CA VAL A 154 -10.75 16.05 6.39
C VAL A 154 -10.74 14.52 6.42
N GLN A 155 -10.26 13.91 5.34
CA GLN A 155 -10.00 12.47 5.32
C GLN A 155 -8.82 12.16 6.25
N LYS A 156 -8.95 11.09 7.04
CA LYS A 156 -7.88 10.62 7.93
C LYS A 156 -6.62 10.29 7.11
N LEU A 157 -5.46 10.68 7.62
CA LEU A 157 -4.16 10.60 6.95
C LEU A 157 -4.05 11.42 5.65
N SER A 158 -4.98 12.36 5.40
CA SER A 158 -4.80 13.32 4.31
C SER A 158 -3.65 14.30 4.61
N LEU A 159 -3.18 15.02 3.57
CA LEU A 159 -2.05 15.95 3.69
C LEU A 159 -2.30 17.07 4.71
N ILE A 160 -3.55 17.46 4.97
CA ILE A 160 -3.88 18.51 5.95
C ILE A 160 -3.52 18.07 7.38
N HIS A 161 -3.66 16.79 7.71
CA HIS A 161 -3.21 16.28 9.01
C HIS A 161 -1.70 16.33 9.20
N ILE A 162 -0.93 16.28 8.11
CA ILE A 162 0.54 16.29 8.14
C ILE A 162 1.07 17.73 8.17
N SER A 163 0.30 18.69 7.66
CA SER A 163 0.71 20.10 7.54
C SER A 163 0.42 20.94 8.79
N GLU A 164 -0.34 20.43 9.77
CA GLU A 164 -0.56 21.13 11.04
C GLU A 164 0.54 20.77 12.05
N PRO A 165 1.32 21.75 12.54
CA PRO A 165 2.16 21.53 13.70
C PRO A 165 1.25 21.22 14.89
N THR A 166 1.40 20.02 15.44
CA THR A 166 0.92 19.52 16.74
C THR A 166 0.03 20.48 17.54
N ARG A 167 -1.27 20.22 17.53
CA ARG A 167 -2.13 20.72 18.60
C ARG A 167 -1.97 19.82 19.83
N HIS A 168 -1.38 20.40 20.84
CA HIS A 168 -1.49 19.95 22.23
C HIS A 168 -2.90 20.27 22.75
#